data_84862fc54d8c5a2f42cfd8d653ead3f4
#
_entry.id   84862fc54d8c5a2f42cfd8d653ead3f4
#
_cell.length_a   1.000
_cell.length_b   1.000
_cell.length_c   1.000
_cell.angle_alpha   90.00
_cell.angle_beta   90.00
_cell.angle_gamma   90.00
#
_symmetry.space_group_name_H-M   'P 1'
#
loop_
_entity.id
_entity.type
_entity.pdbx_description
1 polymer ?
#
loop_
_entity_poly.entity_id
_entity_poly.type
_entity_poly.pdbx_seq_one_letter_code
_entity_poly.pdbx_strand_id
1 'polypeptide(L)'
;SALLLRAQRRAVYLPQNLGHYALGAPAYCHFTSPIRRYPDDVVHRALKAHLAGKDGCPEQRAVERLLPQLCNDCSRMERTADAAARDSQKIKMAELYGKRVGERESGVVSGCERFGVFVTLDDTCADGLIPVRDLGHEWFEYDEKRMTLTGESTGTVWGLGRRVVVEVAGVDVLRGRIDFRLPAKER
;
A
#
# COMPACT_ATOMS: atom_id res chain seq x y z
N SER A 1 0.74 3.19 15.69
CA SER A 1 1.83 3.44 14.71
C SER A 1 1.36 3.37 13.25
N ALA A 2 0.39 2.50 12.89
CA ALA A 2 -0.13 2.38 11.52
C ALA A 2 -0.77 3.69 10.99
N LEU A 3 -1.46 4.44 11.84
CA LEU A 3 -2.04 5.75 11.50
C LEU A 3 -0.97 6.78 11.16
N LEU A 4 0.15 6.80 11.90
CA LEU A 4 1.28 7.70 11.62
C LEU A 4 1.91 7.40 10.26
N LEU A 5 2.07 6.13 9.90
CA LEU A 5 2.58 5.74 8.58
C LEU A 5 1.65 6.16 7.44
N ARG A 6 0.33 6.05 7.64
CA ARG A 6 -0.66 6.50 6.65
C ARG A 6 -0.72 8.02 6.48
N ALA A 7 -0.39 8.78 7.52
CA ALA A 7 -0.35 10.25 7.48
C ALA A 7 0.92 10.81 6.82
N GLN A 8 1.95 10.00 6.63
CA GLN A 8 3.19 10.45 5.99
C GLN A 8 2.98 10.66 4.49
N ARG A 9 3.56 11.75 3.97
CA ARG A 9 3.63 11.97 2.53
C ARG A 9 4.60 10.96 1.91
N ARG A 10 4.23 10.44 0.75
CA ARG A 10 5.15 9.60 -0.02
C ARG A 10 6.34 10.43 -0.50
N ALA A 11 7.51 9.79 -0.53
CA ALA A 11 8.68 10.35 -1.19
C ALA A 11 8.40 10.54 -2.69
N VAL A 12 8.96 11.59 -3.26
CA VAL A 12 8.87 11.91 -4.68
C VAL A 12 10.24 12.35 -5.17
N TYR A 13 10.50 12.15 -6.45
CA TYR A 13 11.69 12.72 -7.08
C TYR A 13 11.49 14.21 -7.33
N LEU A 14 12.48 15.01 -6.96
CA LEU A 14 12.47 16.45 -7.14
C LEU A 14 13.85 16.91 -7.66
N PRO A 15 13.90 17.95 -8.50
CA PRO A 15 15.17 18.54 -8.92
C PRO A 15 15.86 19.30 -7.79
N GLN A 16 15.11 19.78 -6.78
CA GLN A 16 15.64 20.49 -5.62
C GLN A 16 15.97 19.51 -4.49
N ASN A 17 17.08 19.73 -3.83
CA ASN A 17 17.42 18.99 -2.62
C ASN A 17 16.64 19.54 -1.41
N LEU A 18 15.64 18.81 -0.95
CA LEU A 18 14.85 19.07 0.26
C LEU A 18 15.23 18.14 1.42
N GLY A 19 16.26 17.30 1.22
CA GLY A 19 16.59 16.21 2.14
C GLY A 19 15.58 15.06 2.10
N HIS A 20 15.75 14.10 2.97
CA HIS A 20 14.86 12.96 3.12
C HIS A 20 14.47 12.77 4.58
N TYR A 21 13.27 13.23 4.94
CA TYR A 21 12.80 13.26 6.33
C TYR A 21 12.87 11.89 7.03
N ALA A 22 12.33 10.85 6.40
CA ALA A 22 12.27 9.51 7.00
C ALA A 22 13.66 8.87 7.23
N LEU A 23 14.67 9.28 6.46
CA LEU A 23 16.06 8.84 6.64
C LEU A 23 16.89 9.81 7.50
N GLY A 24 16.33 10.97 7.88
CA GLY A 24 17.08 12.01 8.58
C GLY A 24 18.26 12.57 7.78
N ALA A 25 18.25 12.42 6.45
CA ALA A 25 19.36 12.80 5.60
C ALA A 25 19.16 14.21 5.01
N PRO A 26 20.16 15.12 5.13
CA PRO A 26 20.08 16.47 4.56
C PRO A 26 20.14 16.46 3.03
N ALA A 27 20.68 15.41 2.44
CA ALA A 27 20.72 15.18 1.00
C ALA A 27 20.61 13.68 0.74
N TYR A 28 19.83 13.31 -0.26
CA TYR A 28 19.66 11.92 -0.64
C TYR A 28 19.33 11.79 -2.12
N CYS A 29 19.91 10.79 -2.77
CA CYS A 29 19.52 10.39 -4.10
C CYS A 29 19.59 8.87 -4.24
N HIS A 30 18.84 8.34 -5.17
CA HIS A 30 19.00 6.97 -5.61
C HIS A 30 20.27 6.86 -6.46
N PHE A 31 21.03 5.78 -6.26
CA PHE A 31 22.33 5.62 -6.93
C PHE A 31 22.64 4.18 -7.35
N THR A 32 22.19 3.20 -6.56
CA THR A 32 22.71 1.81 -6.60
C THR A 32 21.99 0.88 -7.57
N SER A 33 20.94 1.33 -8.26
CA SER A 33 20.14 0.45 -9.12
C SER A 33 19.80 1.08 -10.49
N PRO A 34 20.81 1.50 -11.30
CA PRO A 34 20.57 2.21 -12.55
C PRO A 34 19.91 1.34 -13.64
N ILE A 35 19.94 0.00 -13.49
CA ILE A 35 19.30 -0.93 -14.45
C ILE A 35 17.76 -0.78 -14.43
N ARG A 36 17.18 -0.52 -13.26
CA ARG A 36 15.72 -0.49 -13.05
C ARG A 36 15.18 0.85 -12.59
N ARG A 37 16.04 1.80 -12.25
CA ARG A 37 15.65 3.15 -11.82
C ARG A 37 16.37 4.19 -12.65
N TYR A 38 15.63 4.87 -13.52
CA TYR A 38 16.17 5.93 -14.36
C TYR A 38 16.78 7.11 -13.57
N PRO A 39 16.26 7.53 -12.39
CA PRO A 39 16.92 8.55 -11.59
C PRO A 39 18.36 8.21 -11.23
N ASP A 40 18.69 6.95 -10.95
CA ASP A 40 20.06 6.51 -10.69
C ASP A 40 20.98 6.75 -11.90
N ASP A 41 20.50 6.44 -13.12
CA ASP A 41 21.26 6.69 -14.35
C ASP A 41 21.51 8.20 -14.57
N VAL A 42 20.51 9.04 -14.30
CA VAL A 42 20.67 10.51 -14.37
C VAL A 42 21.76 10.99 -13.40
N VAL A 43 21.75 10.49 -12.14
CA VAL A 43 22.77 10.82 -11.15
C VAL A 43 24.15 10.33 -11.58
N HIS A 44 24.26 9.11 -12.15
CA HIS A 44 25.52 8.58 -12.66
C HIS A 44 26.08 9.44 -13.79
N ARG A 45 25.24 9.92 -14.72
CA ARG A 45 25.66 10.81 -15.80
C ARG A 45 26.16 12.16 -15.27
N ALA A 46 25.42 12.75 -14.33
CA ALA A 46 25.82 14.00 -13.69
C ALA A 46 27.17 13.86 -12.96
N LEU A 47 27.33 12.78 -12.16
CA LEU A 47 28.58 12.50 -11.45
C LEU A 47 29.76 12.29 -12.41
N LYS A 48 29.58 11.52 -13.49
CA LYS A 48 30.63 11.31 -14.49
C LYS A 48 31.04 12.61 -15.18
N ALA A 49 30.08 13.49 -15.48
CA ALA A 49 30.38 14.81 -16.05
C ALA A 49 31.20 15.66 -15.06
N HIS A 50 30.82 15.67 -13.79
CA HIS A 50 31.54 16.37 -12.73
C HIS A 50 32.98 15.85 -12.57
N LEU A 51 33.17 14.54 -12.45
CA LEU A 51 34.50 13.93 -12.32
C LEU A 51 35.39 14.17 -13.54
N ALA A 52 34.80 14.37 -14.72
CA ALA A 52 35.52 14.71 -15.97
C ALA A 52 35.76 16.21 -16.13
N GLY A 53 35.42 17.05 -15.14
CA GLY A 53 35.55 18.51 -15.22
C GLY A 53 34.66 19.16 -16.28
N LYS A 54 33.55 18.52 -16.65
CA LYS A 54 32.61 18.99 -17.67
C LYS A 54 31.35 19.62 -17.09
N ASP A 55 31.44 20.19 -15.90
CA ASP A 55 30.34 20.88 -15.27
C ASP A 55 29.81 22.03 -16.13
N GLY A 56 28.49 22.10 -16.27
CA GLY A 56 27.83 23.13 -17.07
C GLY A 56 28.01 22.98 -18.59
N CYS A 57 28.41 21.79 -19.09
CA CYS A 57 28.42 21.51 -20.51
C CYS A 57 27.01 21.57 -21.14
N PRO A 58 26.88 21.78 -22.46
CA PRO A 58 25.55 21.89 -23.11
C PRO A 58 24.63 20.69 -22.82
N GLU A 59 25.19 19.49 -22.78
CA GLU A 59 24.47 18.25 -22.50
C GLU A 59 23.92 18.24 -21.07
N GLN A 60 24.72 18.64 -20.09
CA GLN A 60 24.29 18.74 -18.69
C GLN A 60 23.19 19.78 -18.52
N ARG A 61 23.32 20.97 -19.12
CA ARG A 61 22.29 22.01 -19.09
C ARG A 61 20.99 21.56 -19.78
N ALA A 62 21.07 20.72 -20.80
CA ALA A 62 19.89 20.15 -21.43
C ALA A 62 19.15 19.20 -20.48
N VAL A 63 19.88 18.34 -19.76
CA VAL A 63 19.30 17.46 -18.73
C VAL A 63 18.70 18.26 -17.59
N GLU A 64 19.39 19.30 -17.09
CA GLU A 64 18.90 20.16 -16.01
C GLU A 64 17.55 20.81 -16.34
N ARG A 65 17.35 21.26 -17.59
CA ARG A 65 16.07 21.81 -18.03
C ARG A 65 14.95 20.79 -18.06
N LEU A 66 15.26 19.51 -18.26
CA LEU A 66 14.30 18.41 -18.30
C LEU A 66 14.04 17.80 -16.94
N LEU A 67 14.89 18.06 -15.92
CA LEU A 67 14.77 17.44 -14.60
C LEU A 67 13.37 17.54 -13.96
N PRO A 68 12.66 18.69 -14.00
CA PRO A 68 11.32 18.75 -13.42
C PRO A 68 10.35 17.76 -14.03
N GLN A 69 10.36 17.62 -15.36
CA GLN A 69 9.53 16.67 -16.07
C GLN A 69 9.97 15.23 -15.78
N LEU A 70 11.27 14.93 -15.83
CA LEU A 70 11.82 13.61 -15.54
C LEU A 70 11.47 13.15 -14.11
N CYS A 71 11.59 14.04 -13.12
CA CYS A 71 11.22 13.74 -11.74
C CYS A 71 9.73 13.39 -11.61
N ASN A 72 8.85 14.16 -12.26
CA ASN A 72 7.41 13.88 -12.28
C ASN A 72 7.10 12.54 -12.93
N ASP A 73 7.71 12.25 -14.08
CA ASP A 73 7.51 11.01 -14.81
C ASP A 73 8.03 9.81 -14.01
N CYS A 74 9.22 9.91 -13.43
CA CYS A 74 9.76 8.87 -12.56
C CYS A 74 8.87 8.59 -11.34
N SER A 75 8.38 9.64 -10.67
CA SER A 75 7.48 9.49 -9.53
C SER A 75 6.14 8.87 -9.94
N ARG A 76 5.63 9.18 -11.13
CA ARG A 76 4.41 8.57 -11.68
C ARG A 76 4.63 7.11 -12.02
N MET A 77 5.72 6.76 -12.71
CA MET A 77 6.05 5.39 -13.12
C MET A 77 6.29 4.49 -11.90
N GLU A 78 6.95 4.99 -10.87
CA GLU A 78 7.14 4.26 -9.61
C GLU A 78 5.79 3.91 -8.97
N ARG A 79 4.85 4.86 -8.88
CA ARG A 79 3.50 4.59 -8.37
C ARG A 79 2.76 3.54 -9.20
N THR A 80 2.90 3.59 -10.53
CA THR A 80 2.28 2.61 -11.42
C THR A 80 2.89 1.21 -11.23
N ALA A 81 4.21 1.13 -11.12
CA ALA A 81 4.91 -0.13 -10.86
C ALA A 81 4.52 -0.74 -9.50
N ASP A 82 4.45 0.09 -8.45
CA ASP A 82 4.00 -0.33 -7.12
C ASP A 82 2.55 -0.83 -7.14
N ALA A 83 1.66 -0.14 -7.86
CA ALA A 83 0.27 -0.57 -7.99
C ALA A 83 0.18 -1.92 -8.71
N ALA A 84 0.87 -2.08 -9.84
CA ALA A 84 0.91 -3.33 -10.59
C ALA A 84 1.48 -4.49 -9.76
N ALA A 85 2.54 -4.26 -8.99
CA ALA A 85 3.11 -5.26 -8.09
C ALA A 85 2.10 -5.70 -7.01
N ARG A 86 1.40 -4.74 -6.37
CA ARG A 86 0.35 -5.05 -5.39
C ARG A 86 -0.83 -5.81 -6.00
N ASP A 87 -1.27 -5.40 -7.18
CA ASP A 87 -2.39 -6.07 -7.85
C ASP A 87 -2.01 -7.50 -8.26
N SER A 88 -0.79 -7.70 -8.77
CA SER A 88 -0.26 -9.04 -9.05
C SER A 88 -0.24 -9.92 -7.79
N GLN A 89 0.20 -9.37 -6.66
CA GLN A 89 0.20 -10.07 -5.37
C GLN A 89 -1.22 -10.45 -4.94
N LYS A 90 -2.19 -9.53 -5.05
CA LYS A 90 -3.60 -9.79 -4.71
C LYS A 90 -4.19 -10.89 -5.57
N ILE A 91 -3.92 -10.89 -6.88
CA ILE A 91 -4.38 -11.95 -7.79
C ILE A 91 -3.80 -13.30 -7.36
N LYS A 92 -2.50 -13.37 -7.04
CA LYS A 92 -1.88 -14.62 -6.60
C LYS A 92 -2.41 -15.11 -5.25
N MET A 93 -2.69 -14.20 -4.31
CA MET A 93 -3.38 -14.56 -3.06
C MET A 93 -4.79 -15.06 -3.32
N ALA A 94 -5.54 -14.40 -4.21
CA ALA A 94 -6.87 -14.86 -4.60
C ALA A 94 -6.85 -16.25 -5.26
N GLU A 95 -5.89 -16.55 -6.13
CA GLU A 95 -5.68 -17.90 -6.70
C GLU A 95 -5.43 -18.95 -5.61
N LEU A 96 -4.59 -18.61 -4.61
CA LEU A 96 -4.30 -19.50 -3.48
C LEU A 96 -5.56 -19.79 -2.67
N TYR A 97 -6.27 -18.74 -2.27
CA TYR A 97 -7.48 -18.85 -1.44
C TYR A 97 -8.71 -19.35 -2.18
N GLY A 98 -8.71 -19.31 -3.50
CA GLY A 98 -9.72 -19.98 -4.31
C GLY A 98 -9.81 -21.50 -4.11
N LYS A 99 -8.70 -22.11 -3.65
CA LYS A 99 -8.62 -23.55 -3.30
C LYS A 99 -8.92 -23.81 -1.81
N ARG A 100 -9.07 -22.77 -1.01
CA ARG A 100 -9.20 -22.81 0.46
C ARG A 100 -10.55 -22.25 0.92
N VAL A 101 -11.53 -22.14 0.04
CA VAL A 101 -12.89 -21.70 0.39
C VAL A 101 -13.48 -22.64 1.43
N GLY A 102 -14.03 -22.08 2.52
CA GLY A 102 -14.52 -22.79 3.69
C GLY A 102 -13.50 -23.03 4.80
N GLU A 103 -12.20 -22.77 4.56
CA GLU A 103 -11.18 -22.85 5.62
C GLU A 103 -11.29 -21.67 6.58
N ARG A 104 -10.89 -21.91 7.82
CA ARG A 104 -10.88 -20.91 8.89
C ARG A 104 -9.46 -20.45 9.14
N GLU A 105 -9.30 -19.14 9.23
CA GLU A 105 -8.01 -18.48 9.42
C GLU A 105 -8.11 -17.42 10.51
N SER A 106 -7.00 -17.20 11.22
CA SER A 106 -6.88 -16.11 12.19
C SER A 106 -6.31 -14.87 11.51
N GLY A 107 -6.76 -13.71 11.95
CA GLY A 107 -6.27 -12.45 11.40
C GLY A 107 -6.58 -11.26 12.29
N VAL A 108 -6.22 -10.10 11.79
CA VAL A 108 -6.37 -8.83 12.49
C VAL A 108 -7.10 -7.84 11.59
N VAL A 109 -8.04 -7.09 12.18
CA VAL A 109 -8.72 -6.00 11.49
C VAL A 109 -7.69 -4.94 11.09
N SER A 110 -7.55 -4.73 9.79
CA SER A 110 -6.61 -3.78 9.18
C SER A 110 -7.29 -2.50 8.67
N GLY A 111 -8.62 -2.48 8.60
CA GLY A 111 -9.40 -1.32 8.19
C GLY A 111 -10.89 -1.51 8.45
N CYS A 112 -11.59 -0.40 8.67
CA CYS A 112 -13.05 -0.38 8.77
C CYS A 112 -13.59 0.69 7.84
N GLU A 113 -14.62 0.34 7.08
CA GLU A 113 -15.35 1.20 6.17
C GLU A 113 -16.85 0.99 6.36
N ARG A 114 -17.69 1.89 5.85
CA ARG A 114 -19.16 1.79 5.97
C ARG A 114 -19.73 0.48 5.43
N PHE A 115 -19.07 -0.13 4.45
CA PHE A 115 -19.52 -1.34 3.78
C PHE A 115 -18.96 -2.64 4.37
N GLY A 116 -18.01 -2.55 5.32
CA GLY A 116 -17.45 -3.73 5.96
C GLY A 116 -16.09 -3.52 6.62
N VAL A 117 -15.50 -4.64 7.03
CA VAL A 117 -14.25 -4.70 7.78
C VAL A 117 -13.19 -5.43 6.96
N PHE A 118 -12.05 -4.81 6.77
CA PHE A 118 -10.87 -5.45 6.16
C PHE A 118 -10.11 -6.23 7.23
N VAL A 119 -9.73 -7.44 6.88
CA VAL A 119 -8.95 -8.34 7.74
C VAL A 119 -7.69 -8.76 7.00
N THR A 120 -6.55 -8.64 7.66
CA THR A 120 -5.28 -9.19 7.19
C THR A 120 -5.01 -10.49 7.96
N LEU A 121 -4.81 -11.58 7.24
CA LEU A 121 -4.52 -12.90 7.83
C LEU A 121 -3.11 -12.97 8.42
N ASP A 122 -2.96 -13.71 9.51
CA ASP A 122 -1.69 -13.78 10.25
C ASP A 122 -0.57 -14.51 9.46
N ASP A 123 -0.91 -15.64 8.82
CA ASP A 123 0.09 -16.51 8.20
C ASP A 123 0.57 -15.99 6.85
N THR A 124 -0.35 -15.55 6.01
CA THR A 124 -0.07 -15.19 4.61
C THR A 124 -0.02 -13.70 4.36
N CYS A 125 -0.46 -12.89 5.33
CA CYS A 125 -0.70 -11.46 5.16
C CYS A 125 -1.69 -11.14 4.01
N ALA A 126 -2.55 -12.10 3.66
CA ALA A 126 -3.60 -11.87 2.67
C ALA A 126 -4.68 -10.96 3.26
N ASP A 127 -5.11 -9.99 2.47
CA ASP A 127 -6.20 -9.09 2.83
C ASP A 127 -7.51 -9.56 2.25
N GLY A 128 -8.58 -9.50 3.05
CA GLY A 128 -9.94 -9.78 2.59
C GLY A 128 -10.96 -8.90 3.30
N LEU A 129 -12.19 -8.95 2.82
CA LEU A 129 -13.30 -8.14 3.31
C LEU A 129 -14.36 -9.02 3.98
N ILE A 130 -14.79 -8.63 5.18
CA ILE A 130 -16.06 -9.08 5.77
C ILE A 130 -17.08 -7.97 5.47
N PRO A 131 -18.08 -8.21 4.60
CA PRO A 131 -19.15 -7.26 4.36
C PRO A 131 -19.93 -6.95 5.64
N VAL A 132 -20.44 -5.73 5.79
CA VAL A 132 -21.18 -5.34 6.99
C VAL A 132 -22.37 -6.25 7.31
N ARG A 133 -23.04 -6.79 6.28
CA ARG A 133 -24.16 -7.74 6.41
C ARG A 133 -23.75 -9.09 7.04
N ASP A 134 -22.46 -9.43 6.97
CA ASP A 134 -21.89 -10.68 7.49
C ASP A 134 -21.25 -10.51 8.89
N LEU A 135 -21.21 -9.27 9.42
CA LEU A 135 -20.74 -8.97 10.78
C LEU A 135 -21.78 -9.32 11.86
N GLY A 136 -23.08 -9.28 11.52
CA GLY A 136 -24.18 -9.58 12.44
C GLY A 136 -25.54 -9.21 11.85
N HIS A 137 -26.62 -9.58 12.57
CA HIS A 137 -28.01 -9.28 12.19
C HIS A 137 -28.51 -7.97 12.82
N GLU A 138 -27.65 -6.95 12.86
CA GLU A 138 -27.95 -5.65 13.43
C GLU A 138 -27.47 -4.54 12.54
N TRP A 139 -27.88 -3.32 12.84
CA TRP A 139 -27.38 -2.12 12.17
C TRP A 139 -26.01 -1.73 12.75
N PHE A 140 -25.09 -1.27 11.90
CA PHE A 140 -23.77 -0.82 12.31
C PHE A 140 -23.58 0.66 12.01
N GLU A 141 -23.25 1.43 13.04
CA GLU A 141 -22.86 2.83 12.89
C GLU A 141 -21.35 2.94 12.59
N TYR A 142 -21.01 3.71 11.57
CA TYR A 142 -19.63 3.96 11.18
C TYR A 142 -19.11 5.29 11.70
N ASP A 143 -18.07 5.26 12.53
CA ASP A 143 -17.31 6.44 12.98
C ASP A 143 -16.05 6.61 12.10
N GLU A 144 -16.10 7.60 11.19
CA GLU A 144 -15.00 7.89 10.27
C GLU A 144 -13.73 8.37 11.00
N LYS A 145 -13.87 9.11 12.11
CA LYS A 145 -12.71 9.62 12.87
C LYS A 145 -11.97 8.52 13.61
N ARG A 146 -12.70 7.57 14.17
CA ARG A 146 -12.15 6.42 14.88
C ARG A 146 -11.87 5.23 13.97
N MET A 147 -12.41 5.25 12.76
CA MET A 147 -12.40 4.12 11.83
C MET A 147 -12.95 2.85 12.48
N THR A 148 -14.14 2.96 13.06
CA THR A 148 -14.82 1.87 13.75
C THR A 148 -16.24 1.68 13.24
N LEU A 149 -16.72 0.42 13.26
CA LEU A 149 -18.12 0.04 13.11
C LEU A 149 -18.64 -0.43 14.45
N THR A 150 -19.73 0.15 14.94
CA THR A 150 -20.35 -0.21 16.23
C THR A 150 -21.75 -0.75 15.99
N GLY A 151 -22.04 -1.95 16.47
CA GLY A 151 -23.38 -2.54 16.43
C GLY A 151 -24.32 -1.82 17.36
N GLU A 152 -25.51 -1.40 16.86
CA GLU A 152 -26.50 -0.65 17.66
C GLU A 152 -27.09 -1.47 18.79
N SER A 153 -27.32 -2.76 18.57
CA SER A 153 -28.00 -3.64 19.55
C SER A 153 -27.02 -4.27 20.54
N THR A 154 -25.87 -4.73 20.05
CA THR A 154 -24.88 -5.45 20.88
C THR A 154 -23.81 -4.55 21.48
N GLY A 155 -23.63 -3.34 20.94
CA GLY A 155 -22.52 -2.46 21.29
C GLY A 155 -21.16 -3.01 20.83
N THR A 156 -21.14 -4.04 20.00
CA THR A 156 -19.90 -4.64 19.50
C THR A 156 -19.14 -3.66 18.63
N VAL A 157 -17.87 -3.38 18.98
CA VAL A 157 -17.02 -2.45 18.25
C VAL A 157 -16.03 -3.23 17.38
N TRP A 158 -16.06 -2.95 16.07
CA TRP A 158 -15.06 -3.39 15.11
C TRP A 158 -14.11 -2.24 14.84
N GLY A 159 -12.84 -2.45 15.09
CA GLY A 159 -11.82 -1.40 14.94
C GLY A 159 -10.45 -2.01 14.63
N LEU A 160 -9.52 -1.15 14.25
CA LEU A 160 -8.15 -1.52 13.92
C LEU A 160 -7.48 -2.31 15.04
N GLY A 161 -6.82 -3.41 14.68
CA GLY A 161 -6.06 -4.24 15.63
C GLY A 161 -6.90 -5.29 16.37
N ARG A 162 -8.23 -5.35 16.15
CA ARG A 162 -9.07 -6.41 16.72
C ARG A 162 -8.69 -7.76 16.08
N ARG A 163 -8.44 -8.75 16.91
CA ARG A 163 -8.23 -10.14 16.49
C ARG A 163 -9.55 -10.78 16.13
N VAL A 164 -9.55 -11.55 15.07
CA VAL A 164 -10.74 -12.22 14.56
C VAL A 164 -10.36 -13.55 13.90
N VAL A 165 -11.24 -14.55 14.04
CA VAL A 165 -11.21 -15.77 13.23
C VAL A 165 -12.21 -15.59 12.10
N VAL A 166 -11.79 -15.79 10.89
CA VAL A 166 -12.63 -15.67 9.69
C VAL A 166 -12.70 -16.99 8.94
N GLU A 167 -13.76 -17.17 8.17
CA GLU A 167 -13.89 -18.25 7.21
C GLU A 167 -13.85 -17.66 5.80
N VAL A 168 -13.12 -18.28 4.89
CA VAL A 168 -13.07 -17.86 3.47
C VAL A 168 -14.42 -18.15 2.84
N ALA A 169 -15.19 -17.09 2.56
CA ALA A 169 -16.55 -17.20 2.02
C ALA A 169 -16.58 -17.34 0.49
N GLY A 170 -15.65 -16.66 -0.18
CA GLY A 170 -15.54 -16.66 -1.63
C GLY A 170 -14.33 -15.91 -2.13
N VAL A 171 -14.04 -16.05 -3.42
CA VAL A 171 -12.88 -15.41 -4.04
C VAL A 171 -13.21 -14.96 -5.47
N ASP A 172 -12.87 -13.73 -5.80
CA ASP A 172 -12.85 -13.21 -7.17
C ASP A 172 -11.40 -13.06 -7.63
N VAL A 173 -10.89 -14.07 -8.33
CA VAL A 173 -9.49 -14.10 -8.80
C VAL A 173 -9.20 -12.97 -9.77
N LEU A 174 -10.13 -12.64 -10.68
CA LEU A 174 -9.91 -11.61 -11.69
C LEU A 174 -9.75 -10.23 -11.06
N ARG A 175 -10.43 -9.98 -9.94
CA ARG A 175 -10.33 -8.73 -9.19
C ARG A 175 -9.34 -8.80 -8.03
N GLY A 176 -8.73 -9.95 -7.77
CA GLY A 176 -7.82 -10.16 -6.64
C GLY A 176 -8.51 -9.93 -5.29
N ARG A 177 -9.79 -10.35 -5.14
CA ARG A 177 -10.58 -10.14 -3.92
C ARG A 177 -10.82 -11.46 -3.21
N ILE A 178 -10.73 -11.41 -1.89
CA ILE A 178 -11.07 -12.49 -0.99
C ILE A 178 -12.18 -11.98 -0.07
N ASP A 179 -13.31 -12.66 -0.07
CA ASP A 179 -14.43 -12.36 0.81
C ASP A 179 -14.39 -13.31 2.01
N PHE A 180 -14.48 -12.73 3.19
CA PHE A 180 -14.52 -13.43 4.46
C PHE A 180 -15.91 -13.37 5.08
N ARG A 181 -16.20 -14.30 5.98
CA ARG A 181 -17.36 -14.26 6.88
C ARG A 181 -16.95 -14.67 8.29
N LEU A 182 -17.74 -14.29 9.28
CA LEU A 182 -17.56 -14.79 10.63
C LEU A 182 -18.05 -16.25 10.71
N PRO A 183 -17.32 -17.14 11.43
CA PRO A 183 -17.78 -18.50 11.71
C PRO A 183 -19.12 -18.50 12.45
N ALA A 184 -19.97 -19.49 12.19
CA ALA A 184 -21.33 -19.55 12.74
C ALA A 184 -21.43 -19.55 14.29
N LYS A 185 -20.32 -19.79 15.01
CA LYS A 185 -20.27 -19.75 16.48
C LYS A 185 -19.97 -18.36 17.07
N GLU A 186 -19.64 -17.38 16.23
CA GLU A 186 -19.31 -15.99 16.64
C GLU A 186 -20.33 -14.96 16.12
N ARG A 187 -21.47 -15.42 15.58
CA ARG A 187 -22.59 -14.57 15.15
C ARG A 187 -23.48 -14.16 16.31
#